data_c7b8f98d9615c496560370326c01d205
#
_entry.id   c7b8f98d9615c496560370326c01d205
#
_cell.length_a   1.000
_cell.length_b   1.000
_cell.length_c   1.000
_cell.angle_alpha   90.00
_cell.angle_beta   90.00
_cell.angle_gamma   90.00
#
_symmetry.space_group_name_H-M   'P 1'
#
loop_
_entity.id
_entity.type
_entity.pdbx_description
1 polymer ?
#
loop_
_entity_poly.entity_id
_entity_poly.type
_entity_poly.pdbx_seq_one_letter_code
_entity_poly.pdbx_strand_id
1 'polypeptide(L)'
;KQMNVNLIAVDEAHCISQWGHDFRPAYRDIKLLRKIHPTVNVIGLTASATSKVVDDISDQLDCISPKIFKTSFKRSNLAFLTLECNDKLRMTVQILKKYSGTSIIYVRNRKSTFEISSYLNKIGISSVYYHGGLSTVEKANQFNLWMSYSNRVMVATNAFGMGIDKSNVQTVIHHNLPDSLESYYQEAGR
;
A
#
# COMPACT_ATOMS: atom_id res chain seq x y z
N LYS A 1 -4.60 16.89 30.57
CA LYS A 1 -5.37 17.87 29.78
C LYS A 1 -6.54 17.11 29.15
N GLN A 2 -7.77 17.46 29.49
CA GLN A 2 -8.95 16.96 28.78
C GLN A 2 -8.91 17.51 27.35
N MET A 3 -8.89 16.61 26.39
CA MET A 3 -8.96 16.96 24.97
C MET A 3 -10.43 16.96 24.55
N ASN A 4 -10.88 18.03 23.90
CA ASN A 4 -12.24 18.09 23.36
C ASN A 4 -12.25 17.33 22.02
N VAL A 5 -12.82 16.13 22.01
CA VAL A 5 -12.87 15.25 20.83
C VAL A 5 -14.28 15.32 20.24
N ASN A 6 -14.39 15.71 18.97
CA ASN A 6 -15.66 15.83 18.26
C ASN A 6 -15.87 14.74 17.21
N LEU A 7 -14.79 14.09 16.77
CA LEU A 7 -14.80 13.00 15.79
C LEU A 7 -13.62 12.06 16.04
N ILE A 8 -13.85 10.77 15.91
CA ILE A 8 -12.82 9.73 15.87
C ILE A 8 -12.78 9.19 14.45
N ALA A 9 -11.69 9.45 13.73
CA ALA A 9 -11.47 8.92 12.40
C ALA A 9 -10.44 7.78 12.48
N VAL A 10 -10.82 6.60 12.02
CA VAL A 10 -9.97 5.40 11.98
C VAL A 10 -9.62 5.13 10.53
N ASP A 11 -8.40 5.46 10.14
CA ASP A 11 -7.86 5.14 8.83
C ASP A 11 -7.37 3.69 8.80
N GLU A 12 -7.34 3.09 7.60
CA GLU A 12 -7.02 1.67 7.40
C GLU A 12 -7.83 0.73 8.34
N ALA A 13 -9.11 1.03 8.50
CA ALA A 13 -9.99 0.36 9.46
C ALA A 13 -10.05 -1.18 9.27
N HIS A 14 -9.70 -1.69 8.08
CA HIS A 14 -9.57 -3.13 7.84
C HIS A 14 -8.53 -3.81 8.75
N CYS A 15 -7.56 -3.05 9.29
CA CYS A 15 -6.57 -3.58 10.24
C CYS A 15 -7.18 -4.02 11.58
N ILE A 16 -8.40 -3.61 11.91
CA ILE A 16 -9.13 -4.05 13.10
C ILE A 16 -9.57 -5.52 12.96
N SER A 17 -9.91 -5.93 11.73
CA SER A 17 -10.53 -7.19 11.43
C SER A 17 -9.51 -8.31 11.27
N GLN A 18 -9.74 -9.45 11.92
CA GLN A 18 -8.97 -10.68 11.68
C GLN A 18 -9.16 -11.23 10.25
N TRP A 19 -10.23 -10.84 9.60
CA TRP A 19 -10.55 -11.21 8.22
C TRP A 19 -10.00 -10.22 7.21
N GLY A 20 -9.38 -9.11 7.67
CA GLY A 20 -8.67 -8.15 6.85
C GLY A 20 -7.29 -8.69 6.44
N HIS A 21 -6.79 -8.23 5.32
CA HIS A 21 -5.50 -8.68 4.77
C HIS A 21 -4.26 -8.19 5.57
N ASP A 22 -4.42 -7.17 6.44
CA ASP A 22 -3.35 -6.58 7.27
C ASP A 22 -3.84 -6.40 8.73
N PHE A 23 -4.26 -7.50 9.34
CA PHE A 23 -4.73 -7.48 10.72
C PHE A 23 -3.62 -7.03 11.69
N ARG A 24 -3.95 -6.03 12.51
CA ARG A 24 -3.05 -5.48 13.53
C ARG A 24 -3.72 -5.52 14.90
N PRO A 25 -3.28 -6.40 15.82
CA PRO A 25 -3.88 -6.52 17.15
C PRO A 25 -4.06 -5.20 17.89
N ALA A 26 -3.06 -4.28 17.79
CA ALA A 26 -3.11 -2.97 18.43
C ALA A 26 -4.27 -2.07 17.93
N TYR A 27 -4.81 -2.32 16.72
CA TYR A 27 -5.99 -1.58 16.25
C TYR A 27 -7.25 -1.88 17.06
N ARG A 28 -7.32 -3.01 17.76
CA ARG A 28 -8.44 -3.32 18.67
C ARG A 28 -8.49 -2.41 19.89
N ASP A 29 -7.35 -1.83 20.27
CA ASP A 29 -7.28 -0.90 21.39
C ASP A 29 -7.99 0.44 21.08
N ILE A 30 -8.26 0.73 19.79
CA ILE A 30 -9.07 1.89 19.36
C ILE A 30 -10.47 1.83 20.00
N LYS A 31 -10.99 0.66 20.28
CA LYS A 31 -12.26 0.47 21.04
C LYS A 31 -12.23 1.17 22.39
N LEU A 32 -11.08 1.35 23.02
CA LEU A 32 -10.96 2.09 24.28
C LEU A 32 -11.37 3.55 24.13
N LEU A 33 -11.15 4.15 22.94
CA LEU A 33 -11.59 5.53 22.67
C LEU A 33 -13.11 5.66 22.74
N ARG A 34 -13.86 4.63 22.36
CA ARG A 34 -15.33 4.60 22.48
C ARG A 34 -15.78 4.61 23.95
N LYS A 35 -15.04 3.92 24.83
CA LYS A 35 -15.32 3.92 26.27
C LYS A 35 -15.05 5.29 26.91
N ILE A 36 -14.01 5.99 26.43
CA ILE A 36 -13.64 7.31 26.94
C ILE A 36 -14.57 8.40 26.36
N HIS A 37 -14.99 8.25 25.10
CA HIS A 37 -15.82 9.22 24.37
C HIS A 37 -17.07 8.54 23.78
N PRO A 38 -18.03 8.11 24.60
CA PRO A 38 -19.16 7.26 24.15
C PRO A 38 -20.13 7.96 23.20
N THR A 39 -20.20 9.27 23.24
CA THR A 39 -21.12 10.09 22.41
C THR A 39 -20.49 10.65 21.15
N VAL A 40 -19.17 10.49 20.98
CA VAL A 40 -18.44 11.02 19.81
C VAL A 40 -18.68 10.13 18.60
N ASN A 41 -18.93 10.77 17.45
CA ASN A 41 -19.07 10.06 16.18
C ASN A 41 -17.77 9.38 15.78
N VAL A 42 -17.89 8.19 15.16
CA VAL A 42 -16.76 7.43 14.64
C VAL A 42 -16.93 7.26 13.13
N ILE A 43 -15.87 7.41 12.41
CA ILE A 43 -15.77 7.08 10.98
C ILE A 43 -14.62 6.10 10.76
N GLY A 44 -14.89 4.97 10.11
CA GLY A 44 -13.90 4.01 9.65
C GLY A 44 -13.68 4.19 8.15
N LEU A 45 -12.43 4.35 7.74
CA LEU A 45 -12.01 4.52 6.35
C LEU A 45 -11.16 3.33 5.93
N THR A 46 -11.46 2.75 4.77
CA THR A 46 -10.64 1.66 4.20
C THR A 46 -10.83 1.60 2.68
N ALA A 47 -9.77 1.30 1.96
CA ALA A 47 -9.80 1.12 0.51
C ALA A 47 -10.21 -0.30 0.09
N SER A 48 -10.09 -1.29 0.98
CA SER A 48 -10.26 -2.71 0.65
C SER A 48 -10.97 -3.46 1.78
N ALA A 49 -12.30 -3.49 1.75
CA ALA A 49 -13.08 -4.26 2.72
C ALA A 49 -14.15 -5.08 2.04
N THR A 50 -14.14 -6.38 2.28
CA THR A 50 -15.27 -7.28 1.97
C THR A 50 -16.44 -7.00 2.92
N SER A 51 -17.63 -7.50 2.60
CA SER A 51 -18.80 -7.32 3.49
C SER A 51 -18.51 -7.86 4.90
N LYS A 52 -17.87 -9.01 5.01
CA LYS A 52 -17.48 -9.62 6.29
C LYS A 52 -16.53 -8.73 7.10
N VAL A 53 -15.59 -8.08 6.43
CA VAL A 53 -14.66 -7.12 7.07
C VAL A 53 -15.39 -5.88 7.55
N VAL A 54 -16.35 -5.37 6.78
CA VAL A 54 -17.18 -4.22 7.16
C VAL A 54 -18.02 -4.51 8.40
N ASP A 55 -18.62 -5.70 8.47
CA ASP A 55 -19.41 -6.12 9.62
C ASP A 55 -18.53 -6.20 10.88
N ASP A 56 -17.36 -6.83 10.77
CA ASP A 56 -16.41 -6.94 11.89
C ASP A 56 -15.87 -5.58 12.34
N ILE A 57 -15.55 -4.66 11.40
CA ILE A 57 -15.17 -3.28 11.74
C ILE A 57 -16.28 -2.60 12.54
N SER A 58 -17.54 -2.75 12.11
CA SER A 58 -18.69 -2.13 12.77
C SER A 58 -18.85 -2.64 14.20
N ASP A 59 -18.70 -3.93 14.40
CA ASP A 59 -18.76 -4.57 15.71
C ASP A 59 -17.59 -4.14 16.61
N GLN A 60 -16.37 -4.15 16.08
CA GLN A 60 -15.17 -3.80 16.86
C GLN A 60 -15.14 -2.31 17.25
N LEU A 61 -15.76 -1.43 16.46
CA LEU A 61 -15.88 0.00 16.76
C LEU A 61 -17.15 0.37 17.53
N ASP A 62 -17.95 -0.61 17.98
CA ASP A 62 -19.25 -0.41 18.64
C ASP A 62 -20.16 0.56 17.87
N CYS A 63 -20.24 0.39 16.53
CA CYS A 63 -21.08 1.21 15.67
C CYS A 63 -22.50 0.62 15.61
N ILE A 64 -23.48 1.29 16.21
CA ILE A 64 -24.88 0.89 16.15
C ILE A 64 -25.50 1.43 14.85
N SER A 65 -25.98 0.53 13.97
CA SER A 65 -26.60 0.88 12.68
C SER A 65 -25.74 1.86 11.84
N PRO A 66 -24.48 1.51 11.52
CA PRO A 66 -23.58 2.40 10.80
C PRO A 66 -24.11 2.72 9.41
N LYS A 67 -23.91 3.94 8.94
CA LYS A 67 -24.10 4.30 7.54
C LYS A 67 -22.87 3.83 6.76
N ILE A 68 -23.07 2.94 5.78
CA ILE A 68 -22.01 2.38 4.97
C ILE A 68 -22.03 3.04 3.59
N PHE A 69 -20.92 3.68 3.22
CA PHE A 69 -20.72 4.28 1.91
C PHE A 69 -19.72 3.43 1.14
N LYS A 70 -20.14 2.85 0.02
CA LYS A 70 -19.29 2.05 -0.86
C LYS A 70 -19.22 2.69 -2.23
N THR A 71 -18.01 2.75 -2.78
CA THR A 71 -17.78 3.13 -4.17
C THR A 71 -17.27 1.91 -4.96
N SER A 72 -17.39 1.98 -6.27
CA SER A 72 -16.84 0.92 -7.14
C SER A 72 -15.31 0.88 -7.05
N PHE A 73 -14.75 -0.32 -7.00
CA PHE A 73 -13.29 -0.53 -7.13
C PHE A 73 -12.78 -0.29 -8.56
N LYS A 74 -13.67 -0.13 -9.53
CA LYS A 74 -13.29 0.10 -10.93
C LYS A 74 -12.59 1.46 -11.06
N ARG A 75 -11.35 1.42 -11.50
CA ARG A 75 -10.52 2.59 -11.81
C ARG A 75 -10.33 2.66 -13.33
N SER A 76 -11.01 3.60 -14.01
CA SER A 76 -10.98 3.73 -15.47
C SER A 76 -9.60 4.11 -16.03
N ASN A 77 -8.73 4.67 -15.18
CA ASN A 77 -7.36 5.07 -15.52
C ASN A 77 -6.30 3.98 -15.26
N LEU A 78 -6.71 2.78 -14.81
CA LEU A 78 -5.80 1.66 -14.58
C LEU A 78 -6.07 0.53 -15.58
N ALA A 79 -5.02 0.06 -16.23
CA ALA A 79 -5.02 -1.15 -17.04
C ALA A 79 -4.28 -2.27 -16.28
N PHE A 80 -4.97 -3.38 -16.02
CA PHE A 80 -4.40 -4.55 -15.38
C PHE A 80 -3.99 -5.55 -16.46
N LEU A 81 -2.72 -5.96 -16.44
CA LEU A 81 -2.16 -6.88 -17.43
C LEU A 81 -1.45 -8.03 -16.71
N THR A 82 -1.71 -9.25 -17.16
CA THR A 82 -0.96 -10.43 -16.75
C THR A 82 -0.17 -10.93 -17.94
N LEU A 83 1.15 -11.08 -17.76
CA LEU A 83 2.07 -11.52 -18.81
C LEU A 83 2.72 -12.83 -18.38
N GLU A 84 2.58 -13.85 -19.21
CA GLU A 84 3.33 -15.08 -19.04
C GLU A 84 4.73 -14.91 -19.65
N CYS A 85 5.78 -15.21 -18.88
CA CYS A 85 7.15 -15.07 -19.34
C CYS A 85 8.11 -16.03 -18.60
N ASN A 86 9.10 -16.54 -19.32
CA ASN A 86 10.14 -17.39 -18.74
C ASN A 86 11.24 -16.60 -18.04
N ASP A 87 11.47 -15.35 -18.46
CA ASP A 87 12.48 -14.45 -17.89
C ASP A 87 11.82 -13.15 -17.43
N LYS A 88 11.47 -13.12 -16.15
CA LYS A 88 10.80 -11.98 -15.52
C LYS A 88 11.65 -10.71 -15.53
N LEU A 89 12.96 -10.84 -15.34
CA LEU A 89 13.86 -9.69 -15.29
C LEU A 89 13.97 -9.01 -16.66
N ARG A 90 14.15 -9.81 -17.71
CA ARG A 90 14.15 -9.34 -19.09
C ARG A 90 12.83 -8.66 -19.45
N MET A 91 11.71 -9.27 -19.10
CA MET A 91 10.38 -8.69 -19.32
C MET A 91 10.21 -7.36 -18.57
N THR A 92 10.62 -7.29 -17.30
CA THR A 92 10.62 -6.06 -16.50
C THR A 92 11.41 -4.94 -17.19
N VAL A 93 12.61 -5.24 -17.70
CA VAL A 93 13.43 -4.26 -18.44
C VAL A 93 12.75 -3.80 -19.72
N GLN A 94 12.12 -4.70 -20.47
CA GLN A 94 11.37 -4.34 -21.69
C GLN A 94 10.21 -3.38 -21.38
N ILE A 95 9.45 -3.66 -20.31
CA ILE A 95 8.36 -2.78 -19.86
C ILE A 95 8.90 -1.40 -19.46
N LEU A 96 9.98 -1.36 -18.67
CA LEU A 96 10.60 -0.09 -18.25
C LEU A 96 11.21 0.71 -19.41
N LYS A 97 11.67 0.06 -20.47
CA LYS A 97 12.13 0.74 -21.69
C LYS A 97 10.98 1.29 -22.52
N LYS A 98 9.87 0.56 -22.56
CA LYS A 98 8.65 0.98 -23.28
C LYS A 98 7.96 2.14 -22.57
N TYR A 99 7.89 2.10 -21.25
CA TYR A 99 7.25 3.12 -20.40
C TYR A 99 8.32 3.82 -19.56
N SER A 100 8.72 5.02 -19.99
CA SER A 100 9.84 5.75 -19.40
C SER A 100 9.50 6.55 -18.14
N GLY A 101 8.24 6.55 -17.70
CA GLY A 101 7.78 7.28 -16.53
C GLY A 101 8.19 6.65 -15.20
N THR A 102 7.76 7.27 -14.12
CA THR A 102 7.99 6.77 -12.76
C THR A 102 7.33 5.41 -12.57
N SER A 103 8.08 4.47 -11.98
CA SER A 103 7.64 3.08 -11.86
C SER A 103 7.92 2.52 -10.48
N ILE A 104 7.10 1.54 -10.08
CA ILE A 104 7.31 0.74 -8.88
C ILE A 104 7.40 -0.74 -9.30
N ILE A 105 8.37 -1.46 -8.76
CA ILE A 105 8.50 -2.91 -8.92
C ILE A 105 8.35 -3.56 -7.55
N TYR A 106 7.30 -4.33 -7.38
CA TYR A 106 7.08 -5.10 -6.16
C TYR A 106 7.73 -6.48 -6.23
N VAL A 107 8.50 -6.81 -5.20
CA VAL A 107 9.17 -8.10 -5.01
C VAL A 107 8.89 -8.67 -3.63
N ARG A 108 8.99 -9.99 -3.46
CA ARG A 108 8.65 -10.66 -2.20
C ARG A 108 9.70 -10.50 -1.10
N ASN A 109 10.97 -10.51 -1.45
CA ASN A 109 12.04 -10.56 -0.45
C ASN A 109 12.96 -9.34 -0.52
N ARG A 110 13.59 -9.04 0.62
CA ARG A 110 14.48 -7.87 0.78
C ARG A 110 15.69 -7.93 -0.14
N LYS A 111 16.28 -9.12 -0.33
CA LYS A 111 17.48 -9.32 -1.16
C LYS A 111 17.20 -8.94 -2.62
N SER A 112 16.07 -9.37 -3.16
CA SER A 112 15.68 -9.05 -4.54
C SER A 112 15.45 -7.55 -4.76
N THR A 113 15.09 -6.76 -3.75
CA THR A 113 14.98 -5.30 -3.91
C THR A 113 16.32 -4.69 -4.31
N PHE A 114 17.38 -5.07 -3.60
CA PHE A 114 18.73 -4.60 -3.89
C PHE A 114 19.29 -5.17 -5.21
N GLU A 115 19.14 -6.47 -5.44
CA GLU A 115 19.69 -7.15 -6.64
C GLU A 115 19.09 -6.56 -7.92
N ILE A 116 17.76 -6.41 -8.00
CA ILE A 116 17.10 -5.87 -9.18
C ILE A 116 17.44 -4.38 -9.35
N SER A 117 17.43 -3.60 -8.28
CA SER A 117 17.82 -2.19 -8.35
C SER A 117 19.26 -2.03 -8.83
N SER A 118 20.20 -2.82 -8.29
CA SER A 118 21.60 -2.79 -8.71
C SER A 118 21.76 -3.18 -10.18
N TYR A 119 21.02 -4.19 -10.64
CA TYR A 119 21.04 -4.58 -12.04
C TYR A 119 20.49 -3.48 -12.96
N LEU A 120 19.36 -2.85 -12.60
CA LEU A 120 18.77 -1.75 -13.37
C LEU A 120 19.74 -0.57 -13.50
N ASN A 121 20.40 -0.19 -12.42
CA ASN A 121 21.40 0.88 -12.42
C ASN A 121 22.60 0.54 -13.35
N LYS A 122 23.08 -0.72 -13.35
CA LYS A 122 24.16 -1.16 -14.24
C LYS A 122 23.81 -1.04 -15.73
N ILE A 123 22.53 -1.18 -16.09
CA ILE A 123 22.08 -1.03 -17.48
C ILE A 123 21.52 0.37 -17.80
N GLY A 124 21.79 1.37 -16.94
CA GLY A 124 21.44 2.77 -17.17
C GLY A 124 19.96 3.12 -16.83
N ILE A 125 19.24 2.27 -16.10
CA ILE A 125 17.90 2.59 -15.61
C ILE A 125 18.00 3.01 -14.14
N SER A 126 17.88 4.33 -13.87
CA SER A 126 18.01 4.87 -12.51
C SER A 126 16.98 4.27 -11.57
N SER A 127 17.43 3.65 -10.50
CA SER A 127 16.56 2.96 -9.55
C SER A 127 17.09 3.03 -8.12
N VAL A 128 16.15 2.96 -7.20
CA VAL A 128 16.38 2.83 -5.75
C VAL A 128 15.64 1.61 -5.23
N TYR A 129 15.94 1.20 -4.01
CA TYR A 129 15.29 0.06 -3.40
C TYR A 129 14.72 0.39 -2.02
N TYR A 130 13.65 -0.32 -1.62
CA TYR A 130 13.00 -0.08 -0.34
C TYR A 130 12.48 -1.38 0.29
N HIS A 131 12.74 -1.58 1.57
CA HIS A 131 12.17 -2.68 2.35
C HIS A 131 12.11 -2.36 3.85
N GLY A 132 11.32 -3.13 4.59
CA GLY A 132 11.11 -2.92 6.02
C GLY A 132 12.37 -2.99 6.90
N GLY A 133 13.42 -3.70 6.44
CA GLY A 133 14.68 -3.86 7.16
C GLY A 133 15.69 -2.71 7.01
N LEU A 134 15.40 -1.69 6.20
CA LEU A 134 16.21 -0.47 6.14
C LEU A 134 16.02 0.35 7.41
N SER A 135 17.08 1.06 7.84
CA SER A 135 16.99 2.07 8.88
C SER A 135 16.07 3.23 8.47
N THR A 136 15.62 4.02 9.44
CA THR A 136 14.77 5.19 9.17
C THR A 136 15.44 6.19 8.22
N VAL A 137 16.75 6.40 8.39
CA VAL A 137 17.53 7.31 7.54
C VAL A 137 17.63 6.77 6.11
N GLU A 138 17.95 5.49 5.94
CA GLU A 138 18.01 4.87 4.61
C GLU A 138 16.65 4.92 3.91
N LYS A 139 15.56 4.60 4.62
CA LYS A 139 14.20 4.69 4.09
C LYS A 139 13.89 6.10 3.57
N ALA A 140 14.19 7.12 4.37
CA ALA A 140 13.99 8.50 3.98
C ALA A 140 14.82 8.88 2.76
N ASN A 141 16.09 8.49 2.70
CA ASN A 141 16.96 8.78 1.57
C ASN A 141 16.47 8.12 0.27
N GLN A 142 16.16 6.81 0.29
CA GLN A 142 15.66 6.10 -0.89
C GLN A 142 14.33 6.69 -1.37
N PHE A 143 13.43 7.01 -0.43
CA PHE A 143 12.17 7.65 -0.73
C PHE A 143 12.35 9.03 -1.40
N ASN A 144 13.19 9.90 -0.83
CA ASN A 144 13.45 11.23 -1.35
C ASN A 144 14.08 11.20 -2.74
N LEU A 145 15.02 10.29 -3.01
CA LEU A 145 15.62 10.10 -4.33
C LEU A 145 14.57 9.72 -5.39
N TRP A 146 13.59 8.90 -5.02
CA TRP A 146 12.51 8.55 -5.92
C TRP A 146 11.46 9.66 -6.06
N MET A 147 11.13 10.36 -4.98
CA MET A 147 10.20 11.49 -5.00
C MET A 147 10.72 12.66 -5.82
N SER A 148 12.02 12.98 -5.74
CA SER A 148 12.69 14.09 -6.44
C SER A 148 13.00 13.81 -7.91
N TYR A 149 12.54 12.68 -8.46
CA TYR A 149 12.81 12.24 -9.84
C TYR A 149 14.30 11.93 -10.15
N SER A 150 15.18 11.98 -9.19
CA SER A 150 16.58 11.56 -9.38
C SER A 150 16.67 10.08 -9.77
N ASN A 151 15.73 9.27 -9.27
CA ASN A 151 15.56 7.88 -9.65
C ASN A 151 14.11 7.62 -10.05
N ARG A 152 13.92 7.07 -11.25
CA ARG A 152 12.56 6.84 -11.77
C ARG A 152 11.91 5.53 -11.33
N VAL A 153 12.70 4.56 -10.89
CA VAL A 153 12.21 3.24 -10.50
C VAL A 153 12.43 3.00 -9.01
N MET A 154 11.37 2.61 -8.31
CA MET A 154 11.43 2.09 -6.95
C MET A 154 11.29 0.57 -6.99
N VAL A 155 12.26 -0.18 -6.47
CA VAL A 155 12.15 -1.63 -6.29
C VAL A 155 11.88 -1.92 -4.82
N ALA A 156 10.71 -2.46 -4.49
CA ALA A 156 10.28 -2.52 -3.11
C ALA A 156 9.59 -3.84 -2.72
N THR A 157 9.58 -4.13 -1.43
CA THR A 157 8.63 -5.07 -0.84
C THR A 157 7.31 -4.35 -0.52
N ASN A 158 6.28 -5.09 -0.11
CA ASN A 158 4.99 -4.56 0.37
C ASN A 158 5.11 -3.55 1.53
N ALA A 159 6.28 -3.45 2.18
CA ALA A 159 6.56 -2.40 3.17
C ALA A 159 6.57 -0.99 2.56
N PHE A 160 6.63 -0.88 1.24
CA PHE A 160 6.52 0.36 0.48
C PHE A 160 5.13 0.49 -0.09
N GLY A 161 4.34 1.42 0.38
CA GLY A 161 3.00 1.57 -0.17
C GLY A 161 2.08 2.45 0.68
N MET A 162 1.94 2.21 1.98
CA MET A 162 1.05 3.01 2.82
C MET A 162 1.49 4.48 2.88
N GLY A 163 0.55 5.39 2.65
CA GLY A 163 0.80 6.83 2.75
C GLY A 163 1.65 7.43 1.62
N ILE A 164 1.90 6.71 0.53
CA ILE A 164 2.61 7.24 -0.63
C ILE A 164 1.62 7.90 -1.57
N ASP A 165 1.78 9.20 -1.75
CA ASP A 165 1.07 10.00 -2.74
C ASP A 165 2.09 10.56 -3.75
N LYS A 166 2.15 9.93 -4.93
CA LYS A 166 2.96 10.36 -6.06
C LYS A 166 2.13 10.21 -7.34
N SER A 167 1.52 11.30 -7.75
CA SER A 167 0.53 11.36 -8.83
C SER A 167 1.03 10.93 -10.21
N ASN A 168 2.34 10.81 -10.40
CA ASN A 168 2.96 10.50 -11.69
C ASN A 168 3.53 9.08 -11.80
N VAL A 169 3.13 8.16 -10.94
CA VAL A 169 3.44 6.74 -11.12
C VAL A 169 2.67 6.23 -12.33
N GLN A 170 3.40 5.80 -13.35
CA GLN A 170 2.80 5.31 -14.60
C GLN A 170 2.75 3.80 -14.70
N THR A 171 3.66 3.11 -14.01
CA THR A 171 3.77 1.65 -14.13
C THR A 171 4.03 1.02 -12.78
N VAL A 172 3.21 0.04 -12.45
CA VAL A 172 3.45 -0.85 -11.30
C VAL A 172 3.66 -2.25 -11.83
N ILE A 173 4.78 -2.87 -11.47
CA ILE A 173 5.16 -4.22 -11.89
C ILE A 173 5.22 -5.12 -10.68
N HIS A 174 4.40 -6.16 -10.66
CA HIS A 174 4.51 -7.24 -9.69
C HIS A 174 5.44 -8.32 -10.25
N HIS A 175 6.70 -8.29 -9.83
CA HIS A 175 7.69 -9.31 -10.22
C HIS A 175 7.37 -10.69 -9.61
N ASN A 176 6.71 -10.66 -8.46
CA ASN A 176 6.11 -11.82 -7.81
C ASN A 176 4.62 -11.53 -7.57
N LEU A 177 3.79 -12.56 -7.63
CA LEU A 177 2.39 -12.43 -7.29
C LEU A 177 2.24 -11.93 -5.84
N PRO A 178 1.38 -10.94 -5.58
CA PRO A 178 1.06 -10.53 -4.22
C PRO A 178 0.33 -11.64 -3.46
N ASP A 179 0.29 -11.51 -2.13
CA ASP A 179 -0.24 -12.56 -1.26
C ASP A 179 -1.79 -12.64 -1.28
N SER A 180 -2.46 -11.55 -1.70
CA SER A 180 -3.91 -11.49 -1.82
C SER A 180 -4.33 -10.52 -2.93
N LEU A 181 -5.62 -10.58 -3.34
CA LEU A 181 -6.20 -9.64 -4.29
C LEU A 181 -6.27 -8.23 -3.70
N GLU A 182 -6.53 -8.11 -2.41
CA GLU A 182 -6.56 -6.84 -1.69
C GLU A 182 -5.18 -6.16 -1.72
N SER A 183 -4.12 -6.91 -1.43
CA SER A 183 -2.73 -6.42 -1.54
C SER A 183 -2.42 -6.00 -2.97
N TYR A 184 -2.82 -6.81 -3.96
CA TYR A 184 -2.65 -6.47 -5.37
C TYR A 184 -3.34 -5.15 -5.73
N TYR A 185 -4.58 -4.97 -5.28
CA TYR A 185 -5.37 -3.76 -5.54
C TYR A 185 -4.74 -2.52 -4.90
N GLN A 186 -4.28 -2.65 -3.66
CA GLN A 186 -3.63 -1.59 -2.92
C GLN A 186 -2.29 -1.18 -3.56
N GLU A 187 -1.51 -2.15 -4.02
CA GLU A 187 -0.21 -1.93 -4.66
C GLU A 187 -0.37 -1.39 -6.09
N ALA A 188 -1.30 -1.94 -6.88
CA ALA A 188 -1.52 -1.52 -8.27
C ALA A 188 -2.14 -0.13 -8.40
N GLY A 189 -2.78 0.37 -7.35
CA GLY A 189 -3.46 1.67 -7.32
C GLY A 189 -2.58 2.86 -6.98
N ARG A 190 -1.25 2.72 -7.00
CA ARG A 190 -0.29 3.78 -6.64
C ARG A 190 -0.14 4.86 -7.70
#